data_eddee156877894a18b512e83fa6924d6
#
_entry.id   eddee156877894a18b512e83fa6924d6
#
_cell.length_a   1.000
_cell.length_b   1.000
_cell.length_c   1.000
_cell.angle_alpha   90.00
_cell.angle_beta   90.00
_cell.angle_gamma   90.00
#
_symmetry.space_group_name_H-M   'P 1'
#
loop_
_entity.id
_entity.type
_entity.pdbx_description
1 polymer ?
#
loop_
_entity_poly.entity_id
_entity_poly.type
_entity_poly.pdbx_seq_one_letter_code
_entity_poly.pdbx_strand_id
1 'polypeptide(L)'
;GETLKEYWEYVDKIFTWSEDTFANMILDDGGDATLYIILGAKAESGERVLASPANEEEEALKTQIMSRLKSSPGWFTMVKNSIKGVTEETTTGVLRLYQMAEKGDLPFPAINVNDSVTKSKFDNLYGCRESLVDGIRRATDVMLSGKVAVVAGFGDVGKGSAASLRQGGARVIVTEIDPICALQAAMEGYEVCSMEEACPRGDIFVTATGNKDVITVDHMRDMKDRAIVCNICLLYTSDAADD
;
A
#
# COMPACT_ATOMS: atom_id res chain seq x y z
N GLY A 1 0.80 -17.08 2.61
CA GLY A 1 -0.18 -16.05 2.31
C GLY A 1 -1.20 -16.57 1.32
N GLU A 2 -2.27 -15.84 1.14
CA GLU A 2 -3.31 -16.09 0.16
C GLU A 2 -2.79 -15.81 -1.26
N THR A 3 -3.43 -16.43 -2.23
CA THR A 3 -3.27 -16.12 -3.64
C THR A 3 -4.10 -14.88 -4.03
N LEU A 4 -3.78 -14.21 -5.14
CA LEU A 4 -4.58 -13.08 -5.65
C LEU A 4 -6.06 -13.44 -5.84
N LYS A 5 -6.33 -14.67 -6.26
CA LYS A 5 -7.70 -15.18 -6.38
C LYS A 5 -8.41 -15.23 -5.03
N GLU A 6 -7.77 -15.81 -4.00
CA GLU A 6 -8.34 -15.88 -2.64
C GLU A 6 -8.52 -14.50 -2.04
N TYR A 7 -7.59 -13.57 -2.29
CA TYR A 7 -7.70 -12.18 -1.87
C TYR A 7 -9.01 -11.55 -2.37
N TRP A 8 -9.27 -11.59 -3.69
CA TRP A 8 -10.49 -11.03 -4.26
C TRP A 8 -11.76 -11.80 -3.87
N GLU A 9 -11.68 -13.10 -3.60
CA GLU A 9 -12.78 -13.87 -3.00
C GLU A 9 -13.09 -13.38 -1.57
N TYR A 10 -12.08 -13.00 -0.79
CA TYR A 10 -12.28 -12.43 0.55
C TYR A 10 -12.87 -11.02 0.48
N VAL A 11 -12.39 -10.18 -0.44
CA VAL A 11 -12.98 -8.85 -0.69
C VAL A 11 -14.47 -8.98 -1.05
N ASP A 12 -14.84 -9.94 -1.88
CA ASP A 12 -16.24 -10.21 -2.21
C ASP A 12 -17.08 -10.61 -0.98
N LYS A 13 -16.54 -11.46 -0.12
CA LYS A 13 -17.24 -12.00 1.05
C LYS A 13 -17.57 -10.97 2.12
N ILE A 14 -16.75 -9.93 2.29
CA ILE A 14 -16.99 -8.92 3.34
C ILE A 14 -18.27 -8.14 3.12
N PHE A 15 -18.81 -8.10 1.91
CA PHE A 15 -20.01 -7.34 1.58
C PHE A 15 -21.31 -8.09 1.86
N THR A 16 -21.28 -9.43 2.05
CA THR A 16 -22.48 -10.24 2.26
C THR A 16 -22.45 -10.87 3.64
N TRP A 17 -23.36 -10.46 4.53
CA TRP A 17 -23.43 -10.95 5.90
C TRP A 17 -24.53 -12.01 6.09
N SER A 18 -25.58 -11.94 5.29
CA SER A 18 -26.66 -12.94 5.18
C SER A 18 -27.33 -12.80 3.82
N GLU A 19 -28.35 -13.62 3.54
CA GLU A 19 -29.03 -13.62 2.23
C GLU A 19 -29.54 -12.23 1.80
N ASP A 20 -30.01 -11.39 2.77
CA ASP A 20 -30.59 -10.08 2.50
C ASP A 20 -29.87 -8.92 3.21
N THR A 21 -28.67 -9.16 3.76
CA THR A 21 -27.98 -8.14 4.55
C THR A 21 -26.59 -7.86 3.97
N PHE A 22 -26.38 -6.62 3.54
CA PHE A 22 -25.15 -6.14 2.94
C PHE A 22 -24.43 -5.15 3.84
N ALA A 23 -23.11 -5.03 3.65
CA ALA A 23 -22.33 -3.95 4.24
C ALA A 23 -22.90 -2.59 3.81
N ASN A 24 -23.03 -1.66 4.75
CA ASN A 24 -23.52 -0.31 4.49
C ASN A 24 -22.47 0.79 4.74
N MET A 25 -21.29 0.40 5.21
CA MET A 25 -20.10 1.23 5.35
C MET A 25 -18.89 0.40 4.97
N ILE A 26 -17.90 1.03 4.39
CA ILE A 26 -16.60 0.43 4.08
C ILE A 26 -15.54 1.11 4.96
N LEU A 27 -14.72 0.31 5.62
CA LEU A 27 -13.42 0.72 6.11
C LEU A 27 -12.42 0.10 5.14
N ASP A 28 -11.72 0.91 4.36
CA ASP A 28 -10.81 0.48 3.30
C ASP A 28 -9.36 0.84 3.63
N ASP A 29 -8.45 0.05 3.09
CA ASP A 29 -7.01 0.24 3.26
C ASP A 29 -6.32 -0.07 1.92
N GLY A 30 -6.27 0.93 1.04
CA GLY A 30 -5.80 0.84 -0.34
C GLY A 30 -6.90 1.03 -1.39
N GLY A 31 -8.18 1.13 -0.97
CA GLY A 31 -9.31 1.41 -1.85
C GLY A 31 -9.80 0.20 -2.65
N ASP A 32 -9.37 -1.02 -2.34
CA ASP A 32 -9.68 -2.21 -3.14
C ASP A 32 -11.14 -2.66 -2.99
N ALA A 33 -11.67 -2.62 -1.77
CA ALA A 33 -13.07 -2.95 -1.53
C ALA A 33 -14.01 -1.96 -2.23
N THR A 34 -13.67 -0.68 -2.20
CA THR A 34 -14.39 0.39 -2.91
C THR A 34 -14.30 0.19 -4.42
N LEU A 35 -13.11 -0.07 -4.96
CA LEU A 35 -12.88 -0.32 -6.39
C LEU A 35 -13.69 -1.52 -6.88
N TYR A 36 -13.70 -2.62 -6.13
CA TYR A 36 -14.43 -3.82 -6.46
C TYR A 36 -15.92 -3.55 -6.69
N ILE A 37 -16.55 -2.81 -5.78
CA ILE A 37 -17.98 -2.48 -5.88
C ILE A 37 -18.25 -1.52 -7.04
N ILE A 38 -17.42 -0.50 -7.24
CA ILE A 38 -17.61 0.49 -8.31
C ILE A 38 -17.46 -0.17 -9.68
N LEU A 39 -16.38 -0.92 -9.91
CA LEU A 39 -16.15 -1.61 -11.18
C LEU A 39 -17.21 -2.68 -11.45
N GLY A 40 -17.61 -3.42 -10.43
CA GLY A 40 -18.68 -4.41 -10.55
C GLY A 40 -20.01 -3.77 -10.95
N ALA A 41 -20.38 -2.64 -10.35
CA ALA A 41 -21.61 -1.92 -10.70
C ALA A 41 -21.55 -1.31 -12.11
N LYS A 42 -20.38 -0.81 -12.54
CA LYS A 42 -20.17 -0.36 -13.92
C LYS A 42 -20.30 -1.53 -14.91
N ALA A 43 -19.71 -2.67 -14.62
CA ALA A 43 -19.83 -3.87 -15.46
C ALA A 43 -21.28 -4.36 -15.54
N GLU A 44 -22.03 -4.29 -14.44
CA GLU A 44 -23.45 -4.63 -14.36
C GLU A 44 -24.32 -3.71 -15.23
N SER A 45 -23.95 -2.42 -15.35
CA SER A 45 -24.61 -1.47 -16.25
C SER A 45 -24.25 -1.64 -17.73
N GLY A 46 -23.36 -2.58 -18.05
CA GLY A 46 -22.91 -2.88 -19.41
C GLY A 46 -21.65 -2.13 -19.85
N GLU A 47 -20.99 -1.43 -18.94
CA GLU A 47 -19.71 -0.79 -19.23
C GLU A 47 -18.59 -1.85 -19.34
N ARG A 48 -17.64 -1.60 -20.24
CA ARG A 48 -16.46 -2.45 -20.38
C ARG A 48 -15.40 -2.04 -19.35
N VAL A 49 -15.42 -2.69 -18.20
CA VAL A 49 -14.39 -2.53 -17.17
C VAL A 49 -13.27 -3.54 -17.37
N LEU A 50 -12.03 -3.15 -17.07
CA LEU A 50 -10.84 -4.00 -17.17
C LEU A 50 -10.79 -4.78 -18.51
N ALA A 51 -11.02 -4.07 -19.63
CA ALA A 51 -11.06 -4.68 -20.95
C ALA A 51 -9.71 -5.30 -21.34
N SER A 52 -8.61 -4.65 -20.88
CA SER A 52 -7.23 -5.10 -21.06
C SER A 52 -6.50 -4.97 -19.73
N PRO A 53 -6.57 -5.98 -18.86
CA PRO A 53 -5.87 -5.96 -17.58
C PRO A 53 -4.37 -5.71 -17.78
N ALA A 54 -3.79 -4.81 -17.00
CA ALA A 54 -2.39 -4.42 -17.11
C ALA A 54 -1.46 -5.42 -16.39
N ASN A 55 -1.99 -6.17 -15.43
CA ASN A 55 -1.24 -7.09 -14.58
C ASN A 55 -2.11 -8.25 -14.08
N GLU A 56 -1.49 -9.20 -13.36
CA GLU A 56 -2.16 -10.39 -12.81
C GLU A 56 -3.22 -10.03 -11.76
N GLU A 57 -3.04 -8.95 -11.03
CA GLU A 57 -3.99 -8.48 -10.02
C GLU A 57 -5.29 -8.00 -10.65
N GLU A 58 -5.20 -7.16 -11.70
CA GLU A 58 -6.38 -6.72 -12.46
C GLU A 58 -7.10 -7.88 -13.16
N GLU A 59 -6.37 -8.89 -13.64
CA GLU A 59 -6.99 -10.08 -14.22
C GLU A 59 -7.74 -10.90 -13.15
N ALA A 60 -7.18 -11.02 -11.94
CA ALA A 60 -7.84 -11.68 -10.82
C ALA A 60 -9.09 -10.91 -10.37
N LEU A 61 -8.99 -9.58 -10.24
CA LEU A 61 -10.12 -8.69 -9.95
C LEU A 61 -11.24 -8.84 -10.98
N LYS A 62 -10.91 -8.76 -12.26
CA LYS A 62 -11.86 -8.96 -13.36
C LYS A 62 -12.54 -10.32 -13.30
N THR A 63 -11.76 -11.35 -13.06
CA THR A 63 -12.27 -12.73 -12.96
C THR A 63 -13.29 -12.84 -11.82
N GLN A 64 -13.00 -12.24 -10.66
CA GLN A 64 -13.92 -12.24 -9.51
C GLN A 64 -15.20 -11.44 -9.81
N ILE A 65 -15.09 -10.25 -10.42
CA ILE A 65 -16.26 -9.45 -10.85
C ILE A 65 -17.14 -10.27 -11.79
N MET A 66 -16.58 -10.88 -12.82
CA MET A 66 -17.34 -11.67 -13.81
C MET A 66 -17.99 -12.91 -13.17
N SER A 67 -17.34 -13.54 -12.20
CA SER A 67 -17.89 -14.64 -11.41
C SER A 67 -19.13 -14.20 -10.62
N ARG A 68 -19.05 -13.08 -9.93
CA ARG A 68 -20.17 -12.52 -9.15
C ARG A 68 -21.31 -12.08 -10.05
N LEU A 69 -21.06 -11.40 -11.15
CA LEU A 69 -22.09 -11.01 -12.13
C LEU A 69 -22.88 -12.22 -12.65
N LYS A 70 -22.19 -13.34 -12.89
CA LYS A 70 -22.83 -14.57 -13.38
C LYS A 70 -23.66 -15.27 -12.31
N SER A 71 -23.18 -15.31 -11.06
CA SER A 71 -23.84 -16.02 -9.96
C SER A 71 -24.99 -15.22 -9.34
N SER A 72 -24.92 -13.90 -9.34
CA SER A 72 -25.86 -13.03 -8.65
C SER A 72 -26.07 -11.71 -9.42
N PRO A 73 -26.78 -11.73 -10.56
CA PRO A 73 -27.06 -10.51 -11.32
C PRO A 73 -27.80 -9.47 -10.48
N GLY A 74 -27.39 -8.19 -10.55
CA GLY A 74 -27.94 -7.10 -9.76
C GLY A 74 -27.28 -6.90 -8.40
N TRP A 75 -26.41 -7.81 -7.96
CA TRP A 75 -25.81 -7.77 -6.63
C TRP A 75 -24.93 -6.53 -6.43
N PHE A 76 -24.07 -6.17 -7.38
CA PHE A 76 -23.21 -4.99 -7.25
C PHE A 76 -24.01 -3.70 -7.13
N THR A 77 -25.07 -3.57 -7.90
CA THR A 77 -25.98 -2.41 -7.83
C THR A 77 -26.67 -2.33 -6.48
N MET A 78 -27.14 -3.46 -5.93
CA MET A 78 -27.74 -3.51 -4.61
C MET A 78 -26.76 -3.11 -3.51
N VAL A 79 -25.56 -3.70 -3.51
CA VAL A 79 -24.52 -3.39 -2.52
C VAL A 79 -24.11 -1.93 -2.62
N LYS A 80 -23.79 -1.43 -3.83
CA LYS A 80 -23.44 -0.02 -4.06
C LYS A 80 -24.49 0.93 -3.48
N ASN A 81 -25.77 0.64 -3.68
CA ASN A 81 -26.87 1.47 -3.18
C ASN A 81 -27.08 1.37 -1.66
N SER A 82 -26.60 0.30 -1.01
CA SER A 82 -26.65 0.15 0.44
C SER A 82 -25.52 0.93 1.14
N ILE A 83 -24.40 1.16 0.48
CA ILE A 83 -23.23 1.82 1.04
C ILE A 83 -23.52 3.31 1.27
N LYS A 84 -23.33 3.76 2.50
CA LYS A 84 -23.50 5.15 2.93
C LYS A 84 -22.21 5.97 2.84
N GLY A 85 -21.06 5.30 2.80
CA GLY A 85 -19.75 5.93 2.70
C GLY A 85 -18.61 4.96 2.92
N VAL A 86 -17.42 5.47 2.69
CA VAL A 86 -16.15 4.78 2.92
C VAL A 86 -15.24 5.65 3.80
N THR A 87 -14.49 5.01 4.68
CA THR A 87 -13.33 5.60 5.36
C THR A 87 -12.08 4.93 4.83
N GLU A 88 -11.09 5.72 4.43
CA GLU A 88 -9.84 5.22 3.84
C GLU A 88 -8.66 5.50 4.76
N GLU A 89 -7.91 4.45 5.06
CA GLU A 89 -6.83 4.45 6.06
C GLU A 89 -5.44 4.75 5.48
N THR A 90 -5.25 4.68 4.14
CA THR A 90 -3.89 4.74 3.60
C THR A 90 -3.75 5.70 2.43
N THR A 91 -2.54 6.23 2.24
CA THR A 91 -2.24 7.26 1.23
C THR A 91 -2.61 6.84 -0.19
N THR A 92 -2.30 5.59 -0.58
CA THR A 92 -2.58 5.09 -1.93
C THR A 92 -4.07 4.99 -2.21
N GLY A 93 -4.86 4.52 -1.24
CA GLY A 93 -6.32 4.48 -1.34
C GLY A 93 -6.95 5.87 -1.36
N VAL A 94 -6.45 6.80 -0.55
CA VAL A 94 -6.89 8.21 -0.57
C VAL A 94 -6.67 8.83 -1.95
N LEU A 95 -5.51 8.63 -2.56
CA LEU A 95 -5.22 9.15 -3.90
C LEU A 95 -6.19 8.57 -4.93
N ARG A 96 -6.45 7.26 -4.88
CA ARG A 96 -7.44 6.59 -5.74
C ARG A 96 -8.84 7.20 -5.58
N LEU A 97 -9.28 7.44 -4.35
CA LEU A 97 -10.59 8.05 -4.09
C LEU A 97 -10.69 9.49 -4.61
N TYR A 98 -9.63 10.28 -4.49
CA TYR A 98 -9.58 11.61 -5.10
C TYR A 98 -9.70 11.55 -6.62
N GLN A 99 -8.96 10.67 -7.28
CA GLN A 99 -9.05 10.48 -8.74
C GLN A 99 -10.47 10.05 -9.17
N MET A 100 -11.10 9.14 -8.42
CA MET A 100 -12.49 8.75 -8.69
C MET A 100 -13.47 9.93 -8.49
N ALA A 101 -13.27 10.74 -7.47
CA ALA A 101 -14.11 11.91 -7.22
C ALA A 101 -13.96 12.96 -8.32
N GLU A 102 -12.75 13.24 -8.79
CA GLU A 102 -12.48 14.16 -9.89
C GLU A 102 -13.10 13.71 -11.21
N LYS A 103 -13.10 12.40 -11.48
CA LYS A 103 -13.75 11.79 -12.64
C LYS A 103 -15.29 11.71 -12.51
N GLY A 104 -15.84 11.98 -11.31
CA GLY A 104 -17.28 11.81 -11.04
C GLY A 104 -17.71 10.35 -10.88
N ASP A 105 -16.77 9.45 -10.65
CA ASP A 105 -16.97 8.01 -10.55
C ASP A 105 -17.26 7.52 -9.13
N LEU A 106 -17.06 8.36 -8.11
CA LEU A 106 -17.29 8.01 -6.70
C LEU A 106 -18.78 8.17 -6.35
N PRO A 107 -19.53 7.06 -6.12
CA PRO A 107 -20.99 7.11 -5.98
C PRO A 107 -21.48 7.42 -4.57
N PHE A 108 -20.59 7.46 -3.58
CA PHE A 108 -20.92 7.71 -2.17
C PHE A 108 -19.82 8.55 -1.50
N PRO A 109 -20.11 9.18 -0.34
CA PRO A 109 -19.13 9.96 0.39
C PRO A 109 -17.89 9.16 0.79
N ALA A 110 -16.71 9.77 0.68
CA ALA A 110 -15.45 9.20 1.15
C ALA A 110 -14.81 10.12 2.19
N ILE A 111 -14.28 9.53 3.25
CA ILE A 111 -13.60 10.22 4.34
C ILE A 111 -12.14 9.78 4.37
N ASN A 112 -11.24 10.74 4.14
CA ASN A 112 -9.81 10.54 4.29
C ASN A 112 -9.43 10.52 5.78
N VAL A 113 -9.27 9.33 6.35
CA VAL A 113 -8.81 9.13 7.72
C VAL A 113 -7.29 9.16 7.79
N ASN A 114 -6.60 8.75 6.70
CA ASN A 114 -5.14 8.71 6.66
C ASN A 114 -4.49 10.05 7.04
N ASP A 115 -5.03 11.18 6.55
CA ASP A 115 -4.46 12.49 6.78
C ASP A 115 -4.95 13.15 8.08
N SER A 116 -5.78 12.47 8.85
CA SER A 116 -6.09 12.86 10.22
C SER A 116 -4.79 12.91 11.05
N VAL A 117 -4.61 13.98 11.83
CA VAL A 117 -3.43 14.14 12.70
C VAL A 117 -3.29 12.95 13.65
N THR A 118 -4.41 12.48 14.19
CA THR A 118 -4.45 11.34 15.12
C THR A 118 -4.20 9.98 14.43
N LYS A 119 -4.18 9.92 13.11
CA LYS A 119 -3.81 8.71 12.34
C LYS A 119 -2.39 8.83 11.80
N SER A 120 -2.12 9.77 10.88
CA SER A 120 -0.85 9.84 10.17
C SER A 120 0.35 10.10 11.08
N LYS A 121 0.19 10.94 12.10
CA LYS A 121 1.28 11.27 13.04
C LYS A 121 1.45 10.23 14.16
N PHE A 122 0.58 9.24 14.25
CA PHE A 122 0.65 8.17 15.24
C PHE A 122 0.86 6.81 14.57
N ASP A 123 -0.09 6.32 13.80
CA ASP A 123 0.01 4.97 13.21
C ASP A 123 1.13 4.88 12.17
N ASN A 124 1.18 5.80 11.20
CA ASN A 124 2.23 5.76 10.19
C ASN A 124 3.64 5.92 10.79
N LEU A 125 3.77 6.64 11.88
CA LEU A 125 5.06 6.84 12.57
C LEU A 125 5.34 5.73 13.58
N TYR A 126 4.49 5.56 14.58
CA TYR A 126 4.73 4.66 15.72
C TYR A 126 4.33 3.22 15.41
N GLY A 127 3.25 3.00 14.65
CA GLY A 127 2.85 1.66 14.21
C GLY A 127 3.92 1.02 13.33
N CYS A 128 4.42 1.74 12.32
CA CYS A 128 5.51 1.26 11.46
C CYS A 128 6.83 1.10 12.23
N ARG A 129 7.07 1.91 13.26
CA ARG A 129 8.23 1.78 14.15
C ARG A 129 8.26 0.45 14.87
N GLU A 130 7.10 -0.06 15.29
CA GLU A 130 6.98 -1.36 15.94
C GLU A 130 6.97 -2.50 14.91
N SER A 131 6.11 -2.41 13.89
CA SER A 131 5.83 -3.50 12.97
C SER A 131 7.00 -3.85 12.05
N LEU A 132 7.80 -2.87 11.62
CA LEU A 132 8.94 -3.12 10.73
C LEU A 132 9.94 -4.09 11.35
N VAL A 133 10.42 -3.78 12.54
CA VAL A 133 11.46 -4.56 13.21
C VAL A 133 10.93 -5.93 13.63
N ASP A 134 9.68 -6.01 14.07
CA ASP A 134 9.00 -7.27 14.36
C ASP A 134 8.92 -8.15 13.09
N GLY A 135 8.46 -7.58 11.98
CA GLY A 135 8.37 -8.28 10.69
C GLY A 135 9.71 -8.80 10.19
N ILE A 136 10.77 -7.97 10.20
CA ILE A 136 12.11 -8.41 9.78
C ILE A 136 12.61 -9.56 10.64
N ARG A 137 12.47 -9.47 11.97
CA ARG A 137 12.94 -10.53 12.89
C ARG A 137 12.17 -11.83 12.70
N ARG A 138 10.86 -11.77 12.54
CA ARG A 138 10.03 -12.97 12.32
C ARG A 138 10.34 -13.64 10.98
N ALA A 139 10.58 -12.85 9.93
CA ALA A 139 10.81 -13.38 8.60
C ALA A 139 12.22 -13.95 8.41
N THR A 140 13.23 -13.40 9.09
CA THR A 140 14.64 -13.65 8.74
C THR A 140 15.50 -14.17 9.87
N ASP A 141 15.05 -14.04 11.11
CA ASP A 141 15.82 -14.37 12.34
C ASP A 141 17.18 -13.64 12.40
N VAL A 142 17.28 -12.47 11.79
CA VAL A 142 18.51 -11.68 11.64
C VAL A 142 18.71 -10.74 12.83
N MET A 143 19.94 -10.67 13.31
CA MET A 143 20.37 -9.66 14.26
C MET A 143 20.55 -8.31 13.55
N LEU A 144 19.85 -7.27 14.00
CA LEU A 144 19.91 -5.92 13.43
C LEU A 144 21.16 -5.16 13.85
N SER A 145 21.66 -5.42 15.06
CA SER A 145 22.81 -4.72 15.62
C SER A 145 24.06 -4.87 14.76
N GLY A 146 24.72 -3.76 14.46
CA GLY A 146 25.92 -3.71 13.64
C GLY A 146 25.70 -3.73 12.13
N LYS A 147 24.46 -3.97 11.67
CA LYS A 147 24.12 -3.93 10.25
C LYS A 147 23.99 -2.51 9.72
N VAL A 148 24.15 -2.35 8.42
CA VAL A 148 23.80 -1.12 7.69
C VAL A 148 22.38 -1.29 7.16
N ALA A 149 21.45 -0.45 7.59
CA ALA A 149 20.08 -0.44 7.12
C ALA A 149 19.83 0.80 6.25
N VAL A 150 19.31 0.60 5.05
CA VAL A 150 18.95 1.66 4.09
C VAL A 150 17.45 1.83 4.14
N VAL A 151 16.97 3.02 4.45
CA VAL A 151 15.55 3.37 4.44
C VAL A 151 15.29 4.32 3.28
N ALA A 152 14.51 3.86 2.31
CA ALA A 152 14.12 4.66 1.15
C ALA A 152 12.80 5.38 1.44
N GLY A 153 12.87 6.68 1.61
CA GLY A 153 11.79 7.56 2.04
C GLY A 153 11.93 8.00 3.51
N PHE A 154 11.65 9.29 3.77
CA PHE A 154 11.70 9.86 5.12
C PHE A 154 10.43 10.67 5.45
N GLY A 155 9.28 10.21 4.96
CA GLY A 155 7.95 10.57 5.46
C GLY A 155 7.69 9.99 6.86
N ASP A 156 6.44 9.99 7.33
CA ASP A 156 6.10 9.48 8.66
C ASP A 156 6.51 8.01 8.84
N VAL A 157 6.23 7.16 7.84
CA VAL A 157 6.64 5.75 7.83
C VAL A 157 8.17 5.59 7.85
N GLY A 158 8.88 6.32 7.00
CA GLY A 158 10.35 6.28 6.95
C GLY A 158 11.00 6.74 8.24
N LYS A 159 10.48 7.81 8.87
CA LYS A 159 10.95 8.30 10.17
C LYS A 159 10.81 7.25 11.27
N GLY A 160 9.64 6.61 11.35
CA GLY A 160 9.41 5.51 12.28
C GLY A 160 10.36 4.34 12.05
N SER A 161 10.48 3.91 10.79
CA SER A 161 11.36 2.83 10.35
C SER A 161 12.82 3.09 10.68
N ALA A 162 13.34 4.26 10.32
CA ALA A 162 14.72 4.65 10.61
C ALA A 162 15.01 4.68 12.12
N ALA A 163 14.06 5.21 12.91
CA ALA A 163 14.20 5.26 14.35
C ALA A 163 14.27 3.87 14.99
N SER A 164 13.40 2.92 14.59
CA SER A 164 13.39 1.57 15.16
C SER A 164 14.63 0.76 14.76
N LEU A 165 15.10 0.90 13.52
CA LEU A 165 16.34 0.26 13.07
C LEU A 165 17.56 0.79 13.85
N ARG A 166 17.66 2.10 14.04
CA ARG A 166 18.71 2.72 14.85
C ARG A 166 18.66 2.26 16.32
N GLN A 167 17.46 2.18 16.91
CA GLN A 167 17.28 1.63 18.26
C GLN A 167 17.67 0.16 18.36
N GLY A 168 17.48 -0.61 17.28
CA GLY A 168 17.93 -1.99 17.16
C GLY A 168 19.46 -2.13 17.01
N GLY A 169 20.20 -1.03 16.97
CA GLY A 169 21.67 -1.00 16.85
C GLY A 169 22.19 -1.03 15.42
N ALA A 170 21.32 -0.84 14.42
CA ALA A 170 21.76 -0.67 13.03
C ALA A 170 22.32 0.73 12.77
N ARG A 171 23.24 0.83 11.83
CA ARG A 171 23.65 2.11 11.23
C ARG A 171 22.69 2.40 10.09
N VAL A 172 21.97 3.52 10.17
CA VAL A 172 20.91 3.84 9.22
C VAL A 172 21.39 4.87 8.20
N ILE A 173 21.17 4.56 6.93
CA ILE A 173 21.30 5.44 5.77
C ILE A 173 19.87 5.73 5.29
N VAL A 174 19.59 6.97 4.93
CA VAL A 174 18.31 7.39 4.36
C VAL A 174 18.54 7.80 2.90
N THR A 175 17.68 7.34 2.01
CA THR A 175 17.59 7.85 0.64
C THR A 175 16.25 8.58 0.49
N GLU A 176 16.26 9.82 -0.02
CA GLU A 176 15.07 10.67 -0.11
C GLU A 176 15.21 11.66 -1.27
N ILE A 177 14.13 11.80 -2.05
CA ILE A 177 14.09 12.75 -3.18
C ILE A 177 13.56 14.13 -2.77
N ASP A 178 12.71 14.20 -1.73
CA ASP A 178 12.23 15.46 -1.20
C ASP A 178 13.36 16.14 -0.37
N PRO A 179 13.82 17.32 -0.78
CA PRO A 179 14.93 17.98 -0.10
C PRO A 179 14.61 18.39 1.34
N ILE A 180 13.34 18.60 1.66
CA ILE A 180 12.93 18.95 3.05
C ILE A 180 13.00 17.71 3.93
N CYS A 181 12.46 16.58 3.46
CA CYS A 181 12.56 15.31 4.19
C CYS A 181 14.03 14.84 4.30
N ALA A 182 14.83 14.98 3.25
CA ALA A 182 16.27 14.70 3.28
C ALA A 182 17.00 15.56 4.31
N LEU A 183 16.72 16.87 4.37
CA LEU A 183 17.29 17.77 5.38
C LEU A 183 16.86 17.37 6.80
N GLN A 184 15.59 16.99 7.00
CA GLN A 184 15.13 16.49 8.31
C GLN A 184 15.92 15.24 8.73
N ALA A 185 16.14 14.29 7.83
CA ALA A 185 16.93 13.09 8.11
C ALA A 185 18.36 13.45 8.52
N ALA A 186 19.02 14.37 7.80
CA ALA A 186 20.35 14.85 8.14
C ALA A 186 20.39 15.54 9.51
N MET A 187 19.40 16.37 9.83
CA MET A 187 19.30 17.06 11.12
C MET A 187 19.05 16.10 12.29
N GLU A 188 18.41 14.95 12.03
CA GLU A 188 18.25 13.87 13.01
C GLU A 188 19.49 12.97 13.14
N GLY A 189 20.56 13.26 12.38
CA GLY A 189 21.85 12.58 12.45
C GLY A 189 21.90 11.29 11.65
N TYR A 190 21.06 11.13 10.64
CA TYR A 190 21.19 10.06 9.65
C TYR A 190 22.13 10.48 8.52
N GLU A 191 22.84 9.52 7.97
CA GLU A 191 23.51 9.69 6.69
C GLU A 191 22.47 9.74 5.58
N VAL A 192 22.56 10.73 4.69
CA VAL A 192 21.67 10.85 3.53
C VAL A 192 22.49 10.78 2.25
N CYS A 193 22.16 9.85 1.36
CA CYS A 193 22.81 9.70 0.06
C CYS A 193 21.86 9.11 -0.98
N SER A 194 22.31 8.94 -2.22
CA SER A 194 21.50 8.31 -3.27
C SER A 194 21.40 6.79 -3.06
N MET A 195 20.46 6.13 -3.75
CA MET A 195 20.32 4.67 -3.68
C MET A 195 21.56 3.98 -4.25
N GLU A 196 22.15 4.50 -5.32
CA GLU A 196 23.36 3.99 -5.95
C GLU A 196 24.56 3.98 -4.97
N GLU A 197 24.68 5.02 -4.16
CA GLU A 197 25.72 5.10 -3.13
C GLU A 197 25.45 4.19 -1.93
N ALA A 198 24.16 3.93 -1.62
CA ALA A 198 23.74 3.09 -0.51
C ALA A 198 23.81 1.59 -0.83
N CYS A 199 23.51 1.17 -2.08
CA CYS A 199 23.38 -0.23 -2.48
C CYS A 199 24.60 -1.10 -2.13
N PRO A 200 25.85 -0.74 -2.41
CA PRO A 200 27.01 -1.59 -2.10
C PRO A 200 27.30 -1.69 -0.60
N ARG A 201 26.64 -0.88 0.22
CA ARG A 201 26.92 -0.73 1.66
C ARG A 201 25.86 -1.36 2.55
N GLY A 202 24.61 -1.41 2.06
CA GLY A 202 23.46 -1.90 2.81
C GLY A 202 23.48 -3.40 3.07
N ASP A 203 23.00 -3.80 4.24
CA ASP A 203 22.68 -5.19 4.60
C ASP A 203 21.17 -5.42 4.62
N ILE A 204 20.39 -4.37 4.92
CA ILE A 204 18.93 -4.38 4.98
C ILE A 204 18.43 -3.14 4.23
N PHE A 205 17.47 -3.33 3.33
CA PHE A 205 16.82 -2.28 2.55
C PHE A 205 15.32 -2.27 2.85
N VAL A 206 14.79 -1.10 3.18
CA VAL A 206 13.38 -0.90 3.50
C VAL A 206 12.83 0.21 2.62
N THR A 207 11.87 -0.11 1.75
CA THR A 207 11.13 0.92 1.01
C THR A 207 9.94 1.41 1.83
N ALA A 208 9.82 2.73 1.96
CA ALA A 208 8.83 3.41 2.80
C ALA A 208 8.12 4.56 2.07
N THR A 209 8.01 4.47 0.74
CA THR A 209 7.45 5.55 -0.09
C THR A 209 6.07 5.24 -0.67
N GLY A 210 5.67 3.97 -0.74
CA GLY A 210 4.48 3.53 -1.46
C GLY A 210 4.59 3.59 -3.00
N ASN A 211 5.74 4.00 -3.53
CA ASN A 211 6.00 4.09 -4.97
C ASN A 211 6.64 2.80 -5.51
N LYS A 212 6.44 2.55 -6.81
CA LYS A 212 7.13 1.48 -7.52
C LYS A 212 8.55 1.91 -7.93
N ASP A 213 9.37 0.94 -8.28
CA ASP A 213 10.72 1.11 -8.85
C ASP A 213 11.72 1.92 -8.00
N VAL A 214 11.45 2.04 -6.69
CA VAL A 214 12.37 2.69 -5.74
C VAL A 214 13.67 1.91 -5.64
N ILE A 215 13.59 0.58 -5.67
CA ILE A 215 14.73 -0.33 -5.81
C ILE A 215 14.58 -1.08 -7.12
N THR A 216 15.47 -0.81 -8.07
CA THR A 216 15.49 -1.44 -9.40
C THR A 216 16.33 -2.72 -9.41
N VAL A 217 16.25 -3.49 -10.51
CA VAL A 217 17.12 -4.66 -10.72
C VAL A 217 18.61 -4.27 -10.73
N ASP A 218 18.95 -3.11 -11.27
CA ASP A 218 20.33 -2.63 -11.29
C ASP A 218 20.82 -2.31 -9.87
N HIS A 219 19.99 -1.67 -9.04
CA HIS A 219 20.29 -1.50 -7.62
C HIS A 219 20.53 -2.86 -6.91
N MET A 220 19.70 -3.87 -7.19
CA MET A 220 19.87 -5.20 -6.58
C MET A 220 21.15 -5.90 -6.99
N ARG A 221 21.66 -5.66 -8.21
CA ARG A 221 22.94 -6.23 -8.67
C ARG A 221 24.15 -5.68 -7.92
N ASP A 222 24.04 -4.44 -7.42
CA ASP A 222 25.11 -3.77 -6.67
C ASP A 222 25.03 -4.03 -5.16
N MET A 223 23.94 -4.70 -4.69
CA MET A 223 23.80 -5.06 -3.29
C MET A 223 24.77 -6.17 -2.86
N LYS A 224 25.05 -6.22 -1.58
CA LYS A 224 25.80 -7.32 -0.98
C LYS A 224 25.08 -8.65 -1.15
N ASP A 225 25.83 -9.74 -1.20
CA ASP A 225 25.28 -11.08 -1.08
C ASP A 225 24.46 -11.21 0.22
N ARG A 226 23.27 -11.81 0.11
CA ARG A 226 22.30 -11.96 1.20
C ARG A 226 21.76 -10.66 1.78
N ALA A 227 21.74 -9.57 1.04
CA ALA A 227 21.03 -8.36 1.42
C ALA A 227 19.54 -8.68 1.59
N ILE A 228 18.94 -8.14 2.64
CA ILE A 228 17.50 -8.28 2.90
C ILE A 228 16.80 -7.07 2.29
N VAL A 229 15.83 -7.32 1.42
CA VAL A 229 15.00 -6.27 0.82
C VAL A 229 13.57 -6.47 1.28
N CYS A 230 12.98 -5.43 1.86
CA CYS A 230 11.60 -5.45 2.34
C CYS A 230 10.89 -4.12 2.07
N ASN A 231 9.57 -4.17 2.08
CA ASN A 231 8.70 -3.02 1.94
C ASN A 231 7.76 -2.95 3.14
N ILE A 232 7.49 -1.75 3.65
CA ILE A 232 6.57 -1.52 4.75
C ILE A 232 5.31 -0.76 4.34
N CYS A 233 5.27 -0.18 3.15
CA CYS A 233 4.10 0.50 2.62
C CYS A 233 3.29 -0.41 1.72
N LEU A 234 1.99 -0.12 1.56
CA LEU A 234 1.22 -0.69 0.47
C LEU A 234 1.83 -0.24 -0.86
N LEU A 235 2.15 -1.21 -1.72
CA LEU A 235 2.63 -0.94 -3.07
C LEU A 235 1.43 -0.94 -4.00
N TYR A 236 1.24 0.16 -4.70
CA TYR A 236 0.28 0.27 -5.76
C TYR A 236 0.91 -0.25 -7.05
N THR A 237 0.40 -1.34 -7.59
CA THR A 237 0.95 -1.96 -8.79
C THR A 237 0.27 -1.50 -10.08
N SER A 238 -0.91 -0.85 -9.95
CA SER A 238 -1.69 -0.39 -11.08
C SER A 238 -1.70 1.08 -11.18
N ASP A 239 -1.23 1.94 -11.79
CA ASP A 239 -1.52 3.35 -12.11
C ASP A 239 -0.62 4.46 -11.60
N ALA A 240 0.31 4.23 -10.72
CA ALA A 240 1.18 5.34 -10.30
C ALA A 240 2.25 5.72 -11.35
N ALA A 241 2.17 5.15 -12.56
CA ALA A 241 3.24 5.28 -13.55
C ALA A 241 2.84 5.91 -14.88
N ASP A 242 1.59 6.25 -15.06
CA ASP A 242 1.12 6.79 -16.33
C ASP A 242 0.82 8.31 -16.31
N ASP A 243 1.38 9.03 -15.33
CA ASP A 243 1.36 10.50 -15.29
C ASP A 243 2.78 11.08 -15.31
#